data_5510b1811d3f921a92e968f44b1e9680
#
_entry.id   5510b1811d3f921a92e968f44b1e9680
#
_cell.length_a   1.000
_cell.length_b   1.000
_cell.length_c   1.000
_cell.angle_alpha   90.00
_cell.angle_beta   90.00
_cell.angle_gamma   90.00
#
_symmetry.space_group_name_H-M   'P 1'
#
loop_
_entity.id
_entity.type
_entity.pdbx_description
1 polymer ?
#
loop_
_entity_poly.entity_id
_entity_poly.type
_entity_poly.pdbx_seq_one_letter_code
_entity_poly.pdbx_strand_id
1 'polypeptide(L)'
;MKMLEEKKTRFMDLLKQGEMVFAPCVWDCYSAKAAEMCGFKAALLAGTPAAAALTGTPDLGLMSGDELIYLTERVASFSPIPILVDFDEGYGDSPLNTYRNITRLVNAGAQGFTLDDGMGIRGCTRMGYVKPGEHPYELTSREHFKAKLKAALEAIRGTDTVLIARTEVRINEGFEEAIYRMKMAEDMGAHMTMINNVRGIEEARHVAEICKGWKMYPDIVSHNGKTDAELDELLKLNFNLVTMHFFERASLSAMIRHGRENFKNGNTVYSDTFDTGLTPEERMELAGMNGRKWLDWEKHFYED
;
A
#
# COMPACT_ATOMS: atom_id res chain seq x y z
N MET A 1 -17.82 3.66 -15.29
CA MET A 1 -18.36 4.92 -14.77
C MET A 1 -17.54 6.06 -15.35
N LYS A 2 -18.10 6.82 -16.32
CA LYS A 2 -17.38 7.87 -17.08
C LYS A 2 -17.11 9.17 -16.30
N MET A 3 -17.45 9.23 -15.02
CA MET A 3 -17.34 10.45 -14.21
C MET A 3 -15.93 10.88 -13.82
N LEU A 4 -14.90 10.09 -14.16
CA LEU A 4 -13.53 10.33 -13.79
C LEU A 4 -12.61 10.35 -15.03
N GLU A 5 -13.01 11.04 -16.10
CA GLU A 5 -12.14 11.30 -17.26
C GLU A 5 -11.09 12.41 -17.03
N GLU A 6 -10.79 12.79 -15.80
CA GLU A 6 -9.47 13.32 -15.51
C GLU A 6 -8.49 12.17 -15.71
N LYS A 7 -7.56 12.33 -16.63
CA LYS A 7 -6.51 11.36 -16.92
C LYS A 7 -5.85 10.96 -15.61
N LYS A 8 -6.27 9.81 -15.04
CA LYS A 8 -5.59 9.26 -13.88
C LYS A 8 -4.15 9.03 -14.27
N THR A 9 -3.21 9.68 -13.60
CA THR A 9 -1.79 9.36 -13.74
C THR A 9 -1.63 7.88 -13.48
N ARG A 10 -0.95 7.14 -14.37
CA ARG A 10 -0.73 5.71 -14.16
C ARG A 10 0.57 5.49 -13.39
N PHE A 11 0.56 4.54 -12.48
CA PHE A 11 1.76 4.21 -11.71
C PHE A 11 2.92 3.78 -12.60
N MET A 12 2.64 2.98 -13.62
CA MET A 12 3.63 2.57 -14.62
C MET A 12 4.29 3.78 -15.31
N ASP A 13 3.54 4.85 -15.58
CA ASP A 13 4.09 6.05 -16.22
C ASP A 13 5.03 6.82 -15.28
N LEU A 14 4.71 6.90 -13.99
CA LEU A 14 5.61 7.48 -12.98
C LEU A 14 6.94 6.72 -12.91
N LEU A 15 6.90 5.40 -12.91
CA LEU A 15 8.11 4.56 -12.90
C LEU A 15 8.95 4.76 -14.16
N LYS A 16 8.31 4.81 -15.35
CA LYS A 16 9.01 5.04 -16.65
C LYS A 16 9.63 6.42 -16.75
N GLN A 17 9.10 7.41 -16.04
CA GLN A 17 9.67 8.76 -15.96
C GLN A 17 10.86 8.81 -15.00
N GLY A 18 11.15 7.75 -14.29
CA GLY A 18 12.25 7.68 -13.32
C GLY A 18 11.97 8.45 -12.03
N GLU A 19 10.69 8.69 -11.72
CA GLU A 19 10.32 9.42 -10.52
C GLU A 19 10.46 8.56 -9.26
N MET A 20 10.80 9.22 -8.15
CA MET A 20 10.63 8.66 -6.83
C MET A 20 9.15 8.77 -6.46
N VAL A 21 8.50 7.63 -6.27
CA VAL A 21 7.14 7.56 -5.76
C VAL A 21 7.17 7.32 -4.26
N PHE A 22 6.77 8.33 -3.51
CA PHE A 22 6.65 8.26 -2.07
C PHE A 22 5.17 8.10 -1.74
N ALA A 23 4.76 6.93 -1.26
CA ALA A 23 3.37 6.53 -1.12
C ALA A 23 2.99 6.32 0.35
N PRO A 24 2.04 7.09 0.90
CA PRO A 24 1.51 6.81 2.23
C PRO A 24 0.62 5.57 2.19
N CYS A 25 0.56 4.86 3.33
CA CYS A 25 -0.38 3.78 3.54
C CYS A 25 -1.77 4.32 3.85
N VAL A 26 -2.75 3.91 3.05
CA VAL A 26 -4.17 4.30 3.16
C VAL A 26 -5.03 3.06 3.38
N TRP A 27 -6.29 3.24 3.84
CA TRP A 27 -7.18 2.12 4.16
C TRP A 27 -8.65 2.36 3.79
N ASP A 28 -8.98 3.56 3.33
CA ASP A 28 -10.32 3.96 2.92
C ASP A 28 -10.28 5.18 1.98
N CYS A 29 -11.46 5.64 1.56
CA CYS A 29 -11.57 6.81 0.70
C CYS A 29 -11.13 8.11 1.40
N TYR A 30 -11.30 8.24 2.72
CA TYR A 30 -10.86 9.44 3.45
C TYR A 30 -9.34 9.54 3.51
N SER A 31 -8.67 8.45 3.86
CA SER A 31 -7.19 8.42 3.87
C SER A 31 -6.59 8.60 2.48
N ALA A 32 -7.24 8.06 1.42
CA ALA A 32 -6.84 8.28 0.04
C ALA A 32 -7.06 9.74 -0.40
N LYS A 33 -8.16 10.39 0.05
CA LYS A 33 -8.38 11.83 -0.18
C LYS A 33 -7.34 12.68 0.53
N ALA A 34 -6.99 12.35 1.76
CA ALA A 34 -5.93 13.04 2.48
C ALA A 34 -4.57 12.91 1.76
N ALA A 35 -4.25 11.73 1.23
CA ALA A 35 -3.04 11.52 0.43
C ALA A 35 -3.00 12.41 -0.82
N GLU A 36 -4.11 12.48 -1.57
CA GLU A 36 -4.26 13.37 -2.72
C GLU A 36 -4.05 14.84 -2.33
N MET A 37 -4.73 15.31 -1.28
CA MET A 37 -4.64 16.70 -0.81
C MET A 37 -3.23 17.07 -0.32
N CYS A 38 -2.48 16.12 0.22
CA CYS A 38 -1.07 16.29 0.58
C CYS A 38 -0.12 16.36 -0.64
N GLY A 39 -0.61 16.09 -1.86
CA GLY A 39 0.19 16.09 -3.08
C GLY A 39 0.97 14.79 -3.35
N PHE A 40 0.64 13.70 -2.66
CA PHE A 40 1.24 12.41 -2.98
C PHE A 40 0.79 11.91 -4.36
N LYS A 41 1.73 11.35 -5.12
CA LYS A 41 1.50 10.91 -6.51
C LYS A 41 0.91 9.49 -6.61
N ALA A 42 0.94 8.72 -5.54
CA ALA A 42 0.33 7.40 -5.40
C ALA A 42 0.08 7.10 -3.92
N ALA A 43 -0.72 6.08 -3.62
CA ALA A 43 -0.92 5.57 -2.26
C ALA A 43 -0.96 4.04 -2.25
N LEU A 44 -0.54 3.43 -1.13
CA LEU A 44 -0.63 1.99 -0.91
C LEU A 44 -1.84 1.70 -0.01
N LEU A 45 -2.80 0.94 -0.53
CA LEU A 45 -3.86 0.33 0.28
C LEU A 45 -3.22 -0.79 1.10
N ALA A 46 -2.98 -0.52 2.39
CA ALA A 46 -2.20 -1.38 3.28
C ALA A 46 -3.08 -2.34 4.06
N GLY A 47 -2.62 -3.59 4.22
CA GLY A 47 -3.38 -4.67 4.86
C GLY A 47 -3.77 -4.36 6.32
N THR A 48 -2.81 -3.95 7.14
CA THR A 48 -3.04 -3.73 8.58
C THR A 48 -4.14 -2.71 8.88
N PRO A 49 -4.08 -1.46 8.40
CA PRO A 49 -5.15 -0.51 8.68
C PRO A 49 -6.46 -0.85 7.95
N ALA A 50 -6.39 -1.52 6.78
CA ALA A 50 -7.58 -1.98 6.07
C ALA A 50 -8.33 -3.07 6.86
N ALA A 51 -7.64 -4.08 7.39
CA ALA A 51 -8.23 -5.12 8.22
C ALA A 51 -8.86 -4.51 9.49
N ALA A 52 -8.14 -3.62 10.17
CA ALA A 52 -8.65 -2.95 11.36
C ALA A 52 -9.90 -2.10 11.08
N ALA A 53 -9.90 -1.32 9.99
CA ALA A 53 -10.99 -0.43 9.65
C ALA A 53 -12.23 -1.14 9.08
N LEU A 54 -12.03 -2.16 8.24
CA LEU A 54 -13.12 -2.84 7.54
C LEU A 54 -13.73 -3.97 8.36
N THR A 55 -12.90 -4.76 9.04
CA THR A 55 -13.35 -5.98 9.72
C THR A 55 -13.20 -5.93 11.25
N GLY A 56 -12.49 -4.93 11.79
CA GLY A 56 -12.20 -4.84 13.22
C GLY A 56 -11.24 -5.93 13.70
N THR A 57 -10.43 -6.49 12.81
CA THR A 57 -9.49 -7.58 13.11
C THR A 57 -8.03 -7.14 12.93
N PRO A 58 -7.10 -7.79 13.62
CA PRO A 58 -5.68 -7.61 13.31
C PRO A 58 -5.33 -8.24 11.95
N ASP A 59 -4.21 -7.81 11.39
CA ASP A 59 -3.65 -8.29 10.12
C ASP A 59 -2.98 -9.67 10.31
N LEU A 60 -3.81 -10.68 10.48
CA LEU A 60 -3.43 -12.10 10.66
C LEU A 60 -3.99 -12.99 9.54
N GLY A 61 -4.37 -12.40 8.40
CA GLY A 61 -5.05 -13.13 7.34
C GLY A 61 -6.54 -13.39 7.62
N LEU A 62 -7.14 -12.63 8.54
CA LEU A 62 -8.58 -12.74 8.86
C LEU A 62 -9.46 -11.99 7.85
N MET A 63 -8.98 -10.88 7.31
CA MET A 63 -9.62 -10.21 6.18
C MET A 63 -9.49 -11.08 4.94
N SER A 64 -10.60 -11.32 4.24
CA SER A 64 -10.60 -12.12 3.02
C SER A 64 -10.14 -11.32 1.80
N GLY A 65 -9.68 -12.04 0.75
CA GLY A 65 -9.36 -11.40 -0.53
C GLY A 65 -10.56 -10.70 -1.17
N ASP A 66 -11.77 -11.17 -0.94
CA ASP A 66 -12.99 -10.54 -1.47
C ASP A 66 -13.25 -9.19 -0.80
N GLU A 67 -13.03 -9.08 0.50
CA GLU A 67 -13.14 -7.83 1.25
C GLU A 67 -12.10 -6.81 0.80
N LEU A 68 -10.85 -7.22 0.61
CA LEU A 68 -9.81 -6.33 0.11
C LEU A 68 -10.03 -5.89 -1.34
N ILE A 69 -10.50 -6.79 -2.22
CA ILE A 69 -10.85 -6.46 -3.61
C ILE A 69 -12.04 -5.47 -3.63
N TYR A 70 -13.05 -5.69 -2.80
CA TYR A 70 -14.16 -4.75 -2.64
C TYR A 70 -13.68 -3.36 -2.20
N LEU A 71 -12.81 -3.30 -1.20
CA LEU A 71 -12.25 -2.05 -0.72
C LEU A 71 -11.39 -1.37 -1.80
N THR A 72 -10.59 -2.15 -2.53
CA THR A 72 -9.79 -1.65 -3.66
C THR A 72 -10.65 -0.98 -4.71
N GLU A 73 -11.77 -1.59 -5.09
CA GLU A 73 -12.71 -1.02 -6.08
C GLU A 73 -13.22 0.35 -5.62
N ARG A 74 -13.59 0.48 -4.34
CA ARG A 74 -14.09 1.75 -3.77
C ARG A 74 -13.02 2.84 -3.79
N VAL A 75 -11.85 2.52 -3.26
CA VAL A 75 -10.75 3.48 -3.14
C VAL A 75 -10.20 3.85 -4.52
N ALA A 76 -9.95 2.88 -5.40
CA ALA A 76 -9.40 3.13 -6.73
C ALA A 76 -10.39 3.82 -7.67
N SER A 77 -11.71 3.60 -7.53
CA SER A 77 -12.70 4.33 -8.32
C SER A 77 -12.85 5.78 -7.88
N PHE A 78 -12.66 6.06 -6.62
CA PHE A 78 -12.75 7.39 -6.02
C PHE A 78 -11.49 8.23 -6.25
N SER A 79 -10.31 7.64 -6.03
CA SER A 79 -9.02 8.35 -6.00
C SER A 79 -8.53 8.73 -7.40
N PRO A 80 -8.11 9.98 -7.65
CA PRO A 80 -7.45 10.38 -8.90
C PRO A 80 -5.98 9.93 -8.97
N ILE A 81 -5.33 9.66 -7.82
CA ILE A 81 -3.97 9.13 -7.79
C ILE A 81 -3.98 7.59 -7.85
N PRO A 82 -2.92 6.97 -8.40
CA PRO A 82 -2.76 5.53 -8.45
C PRO A 82 -2.88 4.87 -7.08
N ILE A 83 -3.66 3.81 -6.99
CA ILE A 83 -3.77 2.96 -5.79
C ILE A 83 -3.01 1.68 -6.03
N LEU A 84 -2.01 1.44 -5.20
CA LEU A 84 -1.29 0.19 -5.08
C LEU A 84 -1.92 -0.62 -3.94
N VAL A 85 -1.80 -1.93 -3.96
CA VAL A 85 -2.45 -2.79 -2.96
C VAL A 85 -1.44 -3.74 -2.35
N ASP A 86 -1.39 -3.80 -1.03
CA ASP A 86 -0.70 -4.87 -0.31
C ASP A 86 -1.58 -6.12 -0.39
N PHE A 87 -1.23 -7.02 -1.31
CA PHE A 87 -2.05 -8.18 -1.64
C PHE A 87 -1.51 -9.49 -1.04
N ASP A 88 -0.59 -9.35 -0.10
CA ASP A 88 0.02 -10.43 0.67
C ASP A 88 0.42 -11.64 -0.22
N GLU A 89 0.10 -12.87 0.19
CA GLU A 89 0.37 -14.07 -0.61
C GLU A 89 -0.63 -14.31 -1.75
N GLY A 90 -1.55 -13.37 -2.04
CA GLY A 90 -2.54 -13.49 -3.12
C GLY A 90 -3.86 -14.13 -2.69
N TYR A 91 -4.11 -14.26 -1.39
CA TYR A 91 -5.36 -14.77 -0.79
C TYR A 91 -5.75 -16.16 -1.27
N GLY A 92 -4.76 -17.03 -1.36
CA GLY A 92 -4.95 -18.45 -1.68
C GLY A 92 -3.63 -19.13 -1.98
N ASP A 93 -3.51 -20.39 -1.56
CA ASP A 93 -2.27 -21.15 -1.73
C ASP A 93 -1.98 -21.51 -3.19
N SER A 94 -3.01 -21.94 -3.92
CA SER A 94 -2.85 -22.44 -5.29
C SER A 94 -2.53 -21.29 -6.28
N PRO A 95 -1.63 -21.51 -7.27
CA PRO A 95 -1.41 -20.57 -8.36
C PRO A 95 -2.68 -20.20 -9.15
N LEU A 96 -3.67 -21.10 -9.23
CA LEU A 96 -4.97 -20.80 -9.86
C LEU A 96 -5.77 -19.78 -9.04
N ASN A 97 -5.72 -19.87 -7.71
CA ASN A 97 -6.33 -18.84 -6.84
C ASN A 97 -5.61 -17.51 -7.01
N THR A 98 -4.28 -17.52 -7.04
CA THR A 98 -3.46 -16.31 -7.30
C THR A 98 -3.87 -15.68 -8.63
N TYR A 99 -3.95 -16.44 -9.73
CA TYR A 99 -4.39 -15.95 -11.04
C TYR A 99 -5.78 -15.30 -10.97
N ARG A 100 -6.76 -16.03 -10.42
CA ARG A 100 -8.15 -15.55 -10.30
C ARG A 100 -8.26 -14.28 -9.47
N ASN A 101 -7.61 -14.25 -8.32
CA ASN A 101 -7.73 -13.14 -7.38
C ASN A 101 -7.02 -11.88 -7.91
N ILE A 102 -5.85 -12.02 -8.53
CA ILE A 102 -5.16 -10.89 -9.18
C ILE A 102 -5.95 -10.36 -10.37
N THR A 103 -6.55 -11.22 -11.20
CA THR A 103 -7.43 -10.76 -12.29
C THR A 103 -8.56 -9.89 -11.74
N ARG A 104 -9.17 -10.28 -10.62
CA ARG A 104 -10.23 -9.50 -9.97
C ARG A 104 -9.70 -8.21 -9.37
N LEU A 105 -8.52 -8.24 -8.76
CA LEU A 105 -7.86 -7.07 -8.19
C LEU A 105 -7.57 -6.00 -9.26
N VAL A 106 -7.05 -6.43 -10.41
CA VAL A 106 -6.80 -5.55 -11.56
C VAL A 106 -8.10 -4.93 -12.07
N ASN A 107 -9.16 -5.73 -12.19
CA ASN A 107 -10.49 -5.24 -12.59
C ASN A 107 -11.10 -4.26 -11.56
N ALA A 108 -10.74 -4.39 -10.29
CA ALA A 108 -11.11 -3.43 -9.24
C ALA A 108 -10.33 -2.11 -9.32
N GLY A 109 -9.34 -1.99 -10.21
CA GLY A 109 -8.62 -0.76 -10.49
C GLY A 109 -7.26 -0.60 -9.80
N ALA A 110 -6.72 -1.66 -9.21
CA ALA A 110 -5.35 -1.65 -8.68
C ALA A 110 -4.34 -1.38 -9.79
N GLN A 111 -3.44 -0.42 -9.59
CA GLN A 111 -2.41 -0.08 -10.55
C GLN A 111 -1.04 -0.72 -10.26
N GLY A 112 -0.94 -1.37 -9.13
CA GLY A 112 0.17 -2.22 -8.72
C GLY A 112 -0.25 -3.00 -7.48
N PHE A 113 0.45 -4.07 -7.20
CA PHE A 113 0.21 -4.88 -6.01
C PHE A 113 1.47 -5.62 -5.59
N THR A 114 1.61 -5.86 -4.28
CA THR A 114 2.61 -6.79 -3.77
C THR A 114 2.09 -8.22 -3.86
N LEU A 115 2.98 -9.16 -4.11
CA LEU A 115 2.72 -10.59 -3.98
C LEU A 115 3.90 -11.21 -3.23
N ASP A 116 3.64 -11.73 -2.03
CA ASP A 116 4.68 -12.27 -1.18
C ASP A 116 4.74 -13.82 -1.16
N ASP A 117 5.78 -14.32 -0.51
CA ASP A 117 6.08 -15.74 -0.34
C ASP A 117 5.63 -16.30 1.01
N GLY A 118 4.76 -15.59 1.73
CA GLY A 118 4.19 -16.01 3.01
C GLY A 118 3.16 -17.14 2.88
N MET A 119 2.96 -17.86 3.97
CA MET A 119 1.93 -18.88 4.15
C MET A 119 1.32 -18.79 5.54
N GLY A 120 0.09 -19.29 5.69
CA GLY A 120 -0.56 -19.43 6.98
C GLY A 120 -0.90 -18.12 7.67
N ILE A 121 -0.68 -18.05 8.98
CA ILE A 121 -0.92 -16.84 9.77
C ILE A 121 0.12 -15.80 9.42
N ARG A 122 -0.32 -14.67 8.90
CA ARG A 122 0.54 -13.57 8.52
C ARG A 122 1.26 -12.98 9.72
N GLY A 123 2.54 -12.68 9.50
CA GLY A 123 3.47 -12.36 10.56
C GLY A 123 3.23 -11.05 11.28
N CYS A 124 2.26 -11.02 12.16
CA CYS A 124 2.17 -10.01 13.22
C CYS A 124 3.30 -10.03 14.23
N THR A 125 4.36 -10.81 14.01
CA THR A 125 5.60 -10.73 14.80
C THR A 125 6.15 -9.30 14.88
N ARG A 126 5.83 -8.45 13.90
CA ARG A 126 6.19 -7.04 13.89
C ARG A 126 5.43 -6.18 14.89
N MET A 127 4.21 -6.56 15.25
CA MET A 127 3.38 -5.78 16.16
C MET A 127 3.56 -6.18 17.63
N GLY A 128 4.48 -7.09 17.95
CA GLY A 128 4.77 -7.51 19.31
C GLY A 128 3.69 -8.40 19.93
N TYR A 129 2.72 -8.91 19.15
CA TYR A 129 1.69 -9.81 19.64
C TYR A 129 2.18 -11.25 19.78
N VAL A 130 3.22 -11.61 19.01
CA VAL A 130 3.79 -12.94 18.99
C VAL A 130 5.23 -12.85 19.46
N LYS A 131 5.61 -13.65 20.45
CA LYS A 131 7.00 -13.73 20.87
C LYS A 131 7.82 -14.48 19.82
N PRO A 132 9.12 -14.14 19.67
CA PRO A 132 9.99 -14.92 18.81
C PRO A 132 9.90 -16.42 19.11
N GLY A 133 9.55 -17.24 18.10
CA GLY A 133 9.44 -18.68 18.21
C GLY A 133 8.05 -19.23 18.59
N GLU A 134 7.06 -18.40 18.96
CA GLU A 134 5.71 -18.88 19.24
C GLU A 134 4.92 -19.27 17.97
N HIS A 135 5.08 -18.49 16.90
CA HIS A 135 4.53 -18.79 15.57
C HIS A 135 5.58 -18.42 14.54
N PRO A 136 6.34 -19.38 14.01
CA PRO A 136 7.24 -19.10 12.90
C PRO A 136 6.41 -18.63 11.71
N TYR A 137 6.89 -17.58 11.05
CA TYR A 137 6.34 -17.16 9.77
C TYR A 137 6.59 -18.29 8.77
N GLU A 138 5.53 -18.91 8.27
CA GLU A 138 5.67 -19.97 7.28
C GLU A 138 5.87 -19.37 5.90
N LEU A 139 6.80 -19.94 5.16
CA LEU A 139 7.18 -19.49 3.82
C LEU A 139 6.96 -20.60 2.82
N THR A 140 6.51 -20.21 1.65
CA THR A 140 6.39 -21.16 0.54
C THR A 140 7.76 -21.52 -0.03
N SER A 141 7.87 -22.70 -0.65
CA SER A 141 9.10 -23.09 -1.35
C SER A 141 9.40 -22.15 -2.53
N ARG A 142 10.66 -22.10 -2.97
CA ARG A 142 11.04 -21.33 -4.15
C ARG A 142 10.24 -21.74 -5.40
N GLU A 143 10.01 -23.03 -5.58
CA GLU A 143 9.26 -23.60 -6.71
C GLU A 143 7.79 -23.17 -6.68
N HIS A 144 7.18 -23.17 -5.50
CA HIS A 144 5.80 -22.75 -5.34
C HIS A 144 5.66 -21.23 -5.55
N PHE A 145 6.57 -20.43 -4.99
CA PHE A 145 6.59 -18.99 -5.22
C PHE A 145 6.76 -18.66 -6.71
N LYS A 146 7.65 -19.36 -7.43
CA LYS A 146 7.76 -19.26 -8.90
C LYS A 146 6.45 -19.52 -9.61
N ALA A 147 5.72 -20.56 -9.19
CA ALA A 147 4.43 -20.90 -9.81
C ALA A 147 3.38 -19.79 -9.57
N LYS A 148 3.33 -19.20 -8.37
CA LYS A 148 2.46 -18.05 -8.06
C LYS A 148 2.86 -16.81 -8.85
N LEU A 149 4.17 -16.50 -8.97
CA LEU A 149 4.66 -15.39 -9.80
C LEU A 149 4.27 -15.54 -11.28
N LYS A 150 4.38 -16.76 -11.84
CA LYS A 150 3.92 -17.04 -13.21
C LYS A 150 2.42 -16.77 -13.37
N ALA A 151 1.62 -17.22 -12.41
CA ALA A 151 0.18 -16.99 -12.41
C ALA A 151 -0.16 -15.49 -12.34
N ALA A 152 0.57 -14.74 -11.50
CA ALA A 152 0.43 -13.29 -11.38
C ALA A 152 0.77 -12.56 -12.68
N LEU A 153 1.90 -12.89 -13.30
CA LEU A 153 2.33 -12.31 -14.58
C LEU A 153 1.33 -12.60 -15.71
N GLU A 154 0.76 -13.81 -15.71
CA GLU A 154 -0.30 -14.14 -16.67
C GLU A 154 -1.57 -13.34 -16.44
N ALA A 155 -1.96 -13.15 -15.17
CA ALA A 155 -3.17 -12.40 -14.81
C ALA A 155 -3.10 -10.91 -15.21
N ILE A 156 -1.91 -10.31 -15.24
CA ILE A 156 -1.71 -8.90 -15.61
C ILE A 156 -1.30 -8.72 -17.08
N ARG A 157 -1.20 -9.79 -17.86
CA ARG A 157 -0.78 -9.71 -19.26
C ARG A 157 -1.65 -8.75 -20.07
N GLY A 158 -1.01 -7.79 -20.74
CA GLY A 158 -1.71 -6.78 -21.55
C GLY A 158 -2.30 -5.63 -20.75
N THR A 159 -1.96 -5.52 -19.46
CA THR A 159 -2.31 -4.37 -18.62
C THR A 159 -1.06 -3.55 -18.27
N ASP A 160 -1.26 -2.35 -17.71
CA ASP A 160 -0.19 -1.51 -17.15
C ASP A 160 -0.01 -1.72 -15.63
N THR A 161 -0.61 -2.78 -15.06
CA THR A 161 -0.52 -3.07 -13.63
C THR A 161 0.86 -3.58 -13.25
N VAL A 162 1.43 -3.03 -12.18
CA VAL A 162 2.77 -3.37 -11.70
C VAL A 162 2.73 -4.52 -10.70
N LEU A 163 3.39 -5.63 -11.01
CA LEU A 163 3.66 -6.69 -10.04
C LEU A 163 4.92 -6.32 -9.24
N ILE A 164 4.77 -6.23 -7.92
CA ILE A 164 5.83 -6.06 -6.93
C ILE A 164 6.03 -7.40 -6.23
N ALA A 165 7.04 -8.15 -6.63
CA ALA A 165 7.39 -9.39 -5.94
C ALA A 165 8.00 -9.04 -4.57
N ARG A 166 7.44 -9.61 -3.51
CA ARG A 166 7.83 -9.37 -2.12
C ARG A 166 8.35 -10.64 -1.48
N THR A 167 9.28 -10.53 -0.56
CA THR A 167 9.71 -11.66 0.28
C THR A 167 9.78 -11.29 1.74
N GLU A 168 9.32 -12.22 2.57
CA GLU A 168 9.41 -12.18 4.03
C GLU A 168 10.55 -13.06 4.57
N VAL A 169 11.23 -13.81 3.70
CA VAL A 169 12.17 -14.87 4.03
C VAL A 169 13.34 -14.44 4.90
N ARG A 170 13.69 -13.16 4.89
CA ARG A 170 14.77 -12.60 5.71
C ARG A 170 14.67 -12.97 7.19
N ILE A 171 13.46 -13.04 7.72
CA ILE A 171 13.23 -13.33 9.13
C ILE A 171 13.66 -14.76 9.48
N ASN A 172 13.45 -15.71 8.58
CA ASN A 172 13.63 -17.14 8.81
C ASN A 172 14.98 -17.66 8.28
N GLU A 173 15.34 -17.26 7.04
CA GLU A 173 16.44 -17.85 6.29
C GLU A 173 17.58 -16.85 5.98
N GLY A 174 17.39 -15.60 6.37
CA GLY A 174 18.42 -14.56 6.26
C GLY A 174 18.36 -13.71 4.99
N PHE A 175 19.24 -12.72 4.92
CA PHE A 175 19.21 -11.67 3.91
C PHE A 175 19.63 -12.15 2.51
N GLU A 176 20.58 -13.06 2.42
CA GLU A 176 21.05 -13.61 1.14
C GLU A 176 19.96 -14.43 0.43
N GLU A 177 19.17 -15.21 1.19
CA GLU A 177 18.02 -15.91 0.62
C GLU A 177 16.96 -14.93 0.12
N ALA A 178 16.74 -13.85 0.84
CA ALA A 178 15.82 -12.80 0.39
C ALA A 178 16.28 -12.17 -0.93
N ILE A 179 17.55 -11.85 -1.06
CA ILE A 179 18.13 -11.32 -2.30
C ILE A 179 18.01 -12.35 -3.44
N TYR A 180 18.28 -13.64 -3.17
CA TYR A 180 18.13 -14.70 -4.17
C TYR A 180 16.70 -14.77 -4.70
N ARG A 181 15.69 -14.78 -3.82
CA ARG A 181 14.26 -14.83 -4.23
C ARG A 181 13.86 -13.60 -5.05
N MET A 182 14.35 -12.43 -4.70
CA MET A 182 14.05 -11.22 -5.46
C MET A 182 14.74 -11.20 -6.82
N LYS A 183 15.99 -11.63 -6.89
CA LYS A 183 16.68 -11.80 -8.18
C LYS A 183 15.96 -12.82 -9.07
N MET A 184 15.53 -13.92 -8.50
CA MET A 184 14.70 -14.92 -9.19
C MET A 184 13.40 -14.31 -9.73
N ALA A 185 12.69 -13.50 -8.92
CA ALA A 185 11.46 -12.85 -9.34
C ALA A 185 11.70 -11.82 -10.47
N GLU A 186 12.79 -11.02 -10.36
CA GLU A 186 13.23 -10.10 -11.41
C GLU A 186 13.50 -10.85 -12.73
N ASP A 187 14.24 -11.95 -12.69
CA ASP A 187 14.58 -12.77 -13.86
C ASP A 187 13.33 -13.42 -14.49
N MET A 188 12.27 -13.61 -13.72
CA MET A 188 10.98 -14.10 -14.22
C MET A 188 10.12 -12.98 -14.84
N GLY A 189 10.49 -11.72 -14.69
CA GLY A 189 9.78 -10.57 -15.25
C GLY A 189 8.88 -9.83 -14.28
N ALA A 190 9.02 -10.02 -12.96
CA ALA A 190 8.40 -9.12 -11.99
C ALA A 190 8.87 -7.67 -12.25
N HIS A 191 7.93 -6.74 -12.27
CA HIS A 191 8.23 -5.35 -12.62
C HIS A 191 9.07 -4.66 -11.54
N MET A 192 8.84 -5.02 -10.28
CA MET A 192 9.49 -4.45 -9.11
C MET A 192 9.73 -5.54 -8.07
N THR A 193 10.75 -5.37 -7.24
CA THR A 193 11.07 -6.30 -6.16
C THR A 193 11.10 -5.60 -4.81
N MET A 194 10.78 -6.33 -3.74
CA MET A 194 10.75 -5.82 -2.37
C MET A 194 11.23 -6.88 -1.40
N ILE A 195 12.28 -6.59 -0.66
CA ILE A 195 12.65 -7.37 0.53
C ILE A 195 12.07 -6.67 1.74
N ASN A 196 11.20 -7.36 2.46
CA ASN A 196 10.68 -6.81 3.68
C ASN A 196 11.78 -6.71 4.76
N ASN A 197 11.75 -5.63 5.56
CA ASN A 197 12.77 -5.33 6.58
C ASN A 197 14.18 -4.99 6.05
N VAL A 198 14.34 -4.51 4.82
CA VAL A 198 15.57 -3.78 4.45
C VAL A 198 15.74 -2.59 5.39
N ARG A 199 16.94 -2.40 5.91
CA ARG A 199 17.25 -1.37 6.90
C ARG A 199 18.41 -0.49 6.42
N GLY A 200 18.09 0.76 6.16
CA GLY A 200 19.07 1.77 5.82
C GLY A 200 19.75 1.58 4.46
N ILE A 201 20.58 2.55 4.15
CA ILE A 201 21.16 2.68 2.81
C ILE A 201 22.18 1.58 2.48
N GLU A 202 22.89 1.04 3.46
CA GLU A 202 23.92 0.02 3.20
C GLU A 202 23.31 -1.30 2.73
N GLU A 203 22.22 -1.74 3.37
CA GLU A 203 21.49 -2.92 2.90
C GLU A 203 20.83 -2.66 1.54
N ALA A 204 20.27 -1.46 1.32
CA ALA A 204 19.72 -1.08 0.04
C ALA A 204 20.77 -1.13 -1.09
N ARG A 205 22.02 -0.71 -0.83
CA ARG A 205 23.12 -0.85 -1.78
C ARG A 205 23.42 -2.30 -2.11
N HIS A 206 23.48 -3.16 -1.11
CA HIS A 206 23.75 -4.58 -1.33
C HIS A 206 22.65 -5.24 -2.18
N VAL A 207 21.37 -4.94 -1.94
CA VAL A 207 20.27 -5.38 -2.81
C VAL A 207 20.46 -4.86 -4.24
N ALA A 208 20.81 -3.59 -4.42
CA ALA A 208 20.97 -2.96 -5.73
C ALA A 208 22.19 -3.45 -6.52
N GLU A 209 23.20 -4.03 -5.85
CA GLU A 209 24.33 -4.71 -6.51
C GLU A 209 23.87 -5.96 -7.29
N ILE A 210 22.80 -6.60 -6.87
CA ILE A 210 22.30 -7.88 -7.42
C ILE A 210 21.02 -7.67 -8.21
N CYS A 211 20.00 -7.04 -7.63
CA CYS A 211 18.73 -6.72 -8.29
C CYS A 211 18.83 -5.37 -9.02
N LYS A 212 18.71 -5.38 -10.35
CA LYS A 212 18.93 -4.19 -11.20
C LYS A 212 17.67 -3.43 -11.58
N GLY A 213 16.51 -4.09 -11.54
CA GLY A 213 15.22 -3.51 -11.84
C GLY A 213 14.75 -2.49 -10.79
N TRP A 214 13.53 -2.04 -10.96
CA TRP A 214 12.86 -1.18 -9.98
C TRP A 214 12.69 -1.92 -8.65
N LYS A 215 12.81 -1.17 -7.57
CA LYS A 215 12.71 -1.71 -6.20
C LYS A 215 11.78 -0.86 -5.36
N MET A 216 11.11 -1.51 -4.42
CA MET A 216 10.34 -0.87 -3.37
C MET A 216 11.12 -0.93 -2.06
N TYR A 217 11.30 0.22 -1.42
CA TYR A 217 11.76 0.29 -0.04
C TYR A 217 10.55 0.16 0.88
N PRO A 218 10.54 -0.82 1.79
CA PRO A 218 9.29 -1.23 2.45
C PRO A 218 8.70 -0.17 3.37
N ASP A 219 9.54 0.59 4.05
CA ASP A 219 9.07 1.64 4.96
C ASP A 219 10.24 2.52 5.41
N ILE A 220 10.13 3.82 5.21
CA ILE A 220 11.08 4.75 5.83
C ILE A 220 10.73 4.92 7.30
N VAL A 221 11.71 4.65 8.15
CA VAL A 221 11.58 4.75 9.60
C VAL A 221 12.46 5.88 10.11
N SER A 222 11.94 6.67 11.03
CA SER A 222 12.70 7.72 11.68
C SER A 222 12.91 7.43 13.16
N HIS A 223 14.15 7.57 13.61
CA HIS A 223 14.55 7.46 15.01
C HIS A 223 15.33 8.71 15.44
N ASN A 224 14.95 9.30 16.56
CA ASN A 224 15.60 10.49 17.12
C ASN A 224 15.76 11.64 16.10
N GLY A 225 14.74 11.86 15.28
CA GLY A 225 14.74 12.93 14.28
C GLY A 225 15.60 12.67 13.04
N LYS A 226 16.07 11.44 12.84
CA LYS A 226 16.81 11.03 11.64
C LYS A 226 16.10 9.91 10.95
N THR A 227 16.01 9.99 9.62
CA THR A 227 15.52 8.90 8.76
C THR A 227 16.60 7.83 8.60
N ASP A 228 16.20 6.60 8.36
CA ASP A 228 17.08 5.47 8.13
C ASP A 228 17.68 5.46 6.71
N ALA A 229 17.03 6.13 5.75
CA ALA A 229 17.53 6.33 4.40
C ALA A 229 16.96 7.62 3.79
N GLU A 230 17.74 8.27 2.92
CA GLU A 230 17.31 9.44 2.16
C GLU A 230 16.73 9.03 0.81
N LEU A 231 15.62 9.68 0.40
CA LEU A 231 14.92 9.34 -0.86
C LEU A 231 15.83 9.45 -2.08
N ASP A 232 16.66 10.49 -2.15
CA ASP A 232 17.58 10.71 -3.30
C ASP A 232 18.66 9.63 -3.39
N GLU A 233 19.10 9.08 -2.27
CA GLU A 233 20.05 7.98 -2.25
C GLU A 233 19.39 6.68 -2.69
N LEU A 234 18.18 6.42 -2.22
CA LEU A 234 17.40 5.26 -2.63
C LEU A 234 17.08 5.29 -4.13
N LEU A 235 16.72 6.45 -4.67
CA LEU A 235 16.43 6.59 -6.11
C LEU A 235 17.64 6.25 -6.98
N LYS A 236 18.85 6.68 -6.58
CA LYS A 236 20.10 6.33 -7.30
C LYS A 236 20.37 4.81 -7.34
N LEU A 237 19.77 4.07 -6.43
CA LEU A 237 19.83 2.60 -6.35
C LEU A 237 18.64 1.90 -7.01
N ASN A 238 17.82 2.62 -7.78
CA ASN A 238 16.56 2.16 -8.39
C ASN A 238 15.50 1.67 -7.37
N PHE A 239 15.49 2.26 -6.17
CA PHE A 239 14.33 2.18 -5.32
C PHE A 239 13.37 3.32 -5.73
N ASN A 240 12.42 3.00 -6.58
CA ASN A 240 11.52 3.98 -7.18
C ASN A 240 10.17 4.11 -6.45
N LEU A 241 9.89 3.20 -5.52
CA LEU A 241 8.73 3.25 -4.64
C LEU A 241 9.20 3.15 -3.18
N VAL A 242 8.72 4.06 -2.36
CA VAL A 242 8.96 4.07 -0.92
C VAL A 242 7.63 4.26 -0.21
N THR A 243 7.33 3.42 0.77
CA THR A 243 6.10 3.56 1.56
C THR A 243 6.35 4.11 2.94
N MET A 244 5.28 4.57 3.59
CA MET A 244 5.34 5.07 4.97
C MET A 244 4.02 4.84 5.71
N HIS A 245 4.13 4.36 6.94
CA HIS A 245 3.03 4.03 7.82
C HIS A 245 2.84 5.10 8.90
N PHE A 246 2.36 6.29 8.55
CA PHE A 246 2.15 7.37 9.52
C PHE A 246 0.71 7.86 9.60
N PHE A 247 -0.09 7.73 8.54
CA PHE A 247 -1.46 8.25 8.51
C PHE A 247 -2.35 7.62 9.58
N GLU A 248 -2.29 6.31 9.75
CA GLU A 248 -3.05 5.60 10.77
C GLU A 248 -2.73 6.15 12.17
N ARG A 249 -1.45 6.21 12.54
CA ARG A 249 -1.03 6.72 13.85
C ARG A 249 -1.45 8.17 14.06
N ALA A 250 -1.29 9.01 13.05
CA ALA A 250 -1.67 10.42 13.12
C ALA A 250 -3.18 10.59 13.34
N SER A 251 -4.00 9.88 12.53
CA SER A 251 -5.47 9.96 12.62
C SER A 251 -5.99 9.44 13.95
N LEU A 252 -5.56 8.26 14.40
CA LEU A 252 -5.98 7.67 15.68
C LEU A 252 -5.56 8.53 16.86
N SER A 253 -4.34 9.07 16.85
CA SER A 253 -3.87 9.98 17.90
C SER A 253 -4.71 11.24 17.99
N ALA A 254 -5.07 11.83 16.84
CA ALA A 254 -5.93 13.00 16.78
C ALA A 254 -7.33 12.66 17.31
N MET A 255 -7.97 11.59 16.82
CA MET A 255 -9.29 11.15 17.28
C MET A 255 -9.33 10.92 18.79
N ILE A 256 -8.36 10.23 19.36
CA ILE A 256 -8.29 9.95 20.80
C ILE A 256 -8.10 11.25 21.59
N ARG A 257 -7.22 12.15 21.13
CA ARG A 257 -6.98 13.46 21.79
C ARG A 257 -8.26 14.27 21.83
N HIS A 258 -8.88 14.49 20.67
CA HIS A 258 -10.11 15.27 20.57
C HIS A 258 -11.26 14.62 21.35
N GLY A 259 -11.40 13.30 21.26
CA GLY A 259 -12.42 12.56 22.01
C GLY A 259 -12.27 12.74 23.53
N ARG A 260 -11.06 12.62 24.06
CA ARG A 260 -10.79 12.78 25.50
C ARG A 260 -11.11 14.18 26.00
N GLU A 261 -10.65 15.21 25.28
CA GLU A 261 -10.88 16.61 25.70
C GLU A 261 -12.36 17.00 25.61
N ASN A 262 -13.04 16.66 24.51
CA ASN A 262 -14.46 16.96 24.35
C ASN A 262 -15.32 16.19 25.36
N PHE A 263 -15.02 14.91 25.61
CA PHE A 263 -15.72 14.11 26.62
C PHE A 263 -15.57 14.70 28.03
N LYS A 264 -14.35 15.06 28.42
CA LYS A 264 -14.06 15.69 29.72
C LYS A 264 -14.82 17.00 29.91
N ASN A 265 -14.92 17.81 28.86
CA ASN A 265 -15.53 19.13 28.88
C ASN A 265 -17.06 19.11 28.64
N GLY A 266 -17.62 18.00 28.21
CA GLY A 266 -19.04 17.88 27.85
C GLY A 266 -19.47 18.76 26.66
N ASN A 267 -18.53 19.14 25.81
CA ASN A 267 -18.77 19.98 24.62
C ASN A 267 -17.67 19.74 23.57
N THR A 268 -17.77 20.43 22.41
CA THR A 268 -16.84 20.29 21.27
C THR A 268 -15.90 21.48 21.09
N VAL A 269 -15.82 22.39 22.06
CA VAL A 269 -15.03 23.62 21.96
C VAL A 269 -13.56 23.33 21.67
N TYR A 270 -12.99 22.31 22.29
CA TYR A 270 -11.60 21.92 22.02
C TYR A 270 -11.37 21.62 20.55
N SER A 271 -12.26 20.82 19.95
CA SER A 271 -12.14 20.48 18.52
C SER A 271 -12.39 21.66 17.59
N ASP A 272 -13.32 22.56 17.96
CA ASP A 272 -13.65 23.76 17.20
C ASP A 272 -12.49 24.78 17.19
N THR A 273 -11.79 24.92 18.31
CA THR A 273 -10.68 25.86 18.48
C THR A 273 -9.31 25.26 18.13
N PHE A 274 -9.24 23.96 17.85
CA PHE A 274 -7.98 23.31 17.49
C PHE A 274 -7.54 23.74 16.09
N ASP A 275 -6.32 24.27 15.99
CA ASP A 275 -5.74 24.56 14.68
C ASP A 275 -5.37 23.27 13.94
N THR A 276 -6.10 22.97 12.90
CA THR A 276 -5.85 21.79 12.04
C THR A 276 -4.78 22.05 10.98
N GLY A 277 -4.35 23.29 10.79
CA GLY A 277 -3.49 23.69 9.66
C GLY A 277 -4.19 23.67 8.30
N LEU A 278 -5.50 23.35 8.24
CA LEU A 278 -6.28 23.31 6.99
C LEU A 278 -7.05 24.61 6.79
N THR A 279 -7.08 25.10 5.55
CA THR A 279 -7.96 26.21 5.16
C THR A 279 -9.43 25.80 5.27
N PRO A 280 -10.37 26.78 5.32
CA PRO A 280 -11.81 26.47 5.26
C PRO A 280 -12.19 25.67 4.00
N GLU A 281 -11.58 25.98 2.86
CA GLU A 281 -11.80 25.32 1.58
C GLU A 281 -11.33 23.86 1.62
N GLU A 282 -10.14 23.60 2.15
CA GLU A 282 -9.61 22.23 2.31
C GLU A 282 -10.47 21.40 3.26
N ARG A 283 -10.97 22.00 4.36
CA ARG A 283 -11.92 21.32 5.25
C ARG A 283 -13.22 20.96 4.55
N MET A 284 -13.75 21.89 3.73
CA MET A 284 -14.97 21.65 2.94
C MET A 284 -14.74 20.57 1.89
N GLU A 285 -13.59 20.56 1.23
CA GLU A 285 -13.26 19.56 0.22
C GLU A 285 -13.13 18.17 0.85
N LEU A 286 -12.42 18.06 1.97
CA LEU A 286 -12.28 16.78 2.69
C LEU A 286 -13.64 16.26 3.19
N ALA A 287 -14.43 17.12 3.85
CA ALA A 287 -15.75 16.74 4.37
C ALA A 287 -16.77 16.47 3.26
N GLY A 288 -16.70 17.24 2.18
CA GLY A 288 -17.63 17.14 1.05
C GLY A 288 -17.35 16.01 0.08
N MET A 289 -16.16 15.38 0.11
CA MET A 289 -15.81 14.23 -0.74
C MET A 289 -16.20 14.44 -2.21
N ASN A 290 -15.79 15.58 -2.79
CA ASN A 290 -16.13 16.00 -4.15
C ASN A 290 -17.66 16.25 -4.37
N GLY A 291 -18.41 16.57 -3.33
CA GLY A 291 -19.87 16.74 -3.37
C GLY A 291 -20.34 17.77 -4.40
N ARG A 292 -19.54 18.84 -4.63
CA ARG A 292 -19.84 19.84 -5.69
C ARG A 292 -19.93 19.21 -7.08
N LYS A 293 -18.99 18.33 -7.41
CA LYS A 293 -18.96 17.61 -8.69
C LYS A 293 -20.23 16.76 -8.89
N TRP A 294 -20.72 16.11 -7.83
CA TRP A 294 -21.96 15.34 -7.88
C TRP A 294 -23.17 16.22 -8.12
N LEU A 295 -23.25 17.38 -7.47
CA LEU A 295 -24.34 18.35 -7.69
C LEU A 295 -24.31 18.95 -9.09
N ASP A 296 -23.16 19.20 -9.66
CA ASP A 296 -23.03 19.71 -11.03
C ASP A 296 -23.46 18.63 -12.05
N TRP A 297 -23.15 17.35 -11.79
CA TRP A 297 -23.67 16.24 -12.59
C TRP A 297 -25.20 16.09 -12.47
N GLU A 298 -25.75 16.20 -11.28
CA GLU A 298 -27.21 16.15 -11.08
C GLU A 298 -27.91 17.23 -11.92
N LYS A 299 -27.39 18.45 -11.90
CA LYS A 299 -27.92 19.53 -12.74
C LYS A 299 -27.84 19.22 -14.22
N HIS A 300 -26.71 18.70 -14.68
CA HIS A 300 -26.52 18.35 -16.10
C HIS A 300 -27.58 17.37 -16.62
N PHE A 301 -28.07 16.46 -15.79
CA PHE A 301 -29.11 15.52 -16.20
C PHE A 301 -30.51 16.16 -16.38
N TYR A 302 -30.72 17.39 -15.88
CA TYR A 302 -31.92 18.16 -16.05
C TYR A 302 -31.79 19.27 -17.12
N GLU A 303 -30.62 19.44 -17.70
CA GLU A 303 -30.38 20.38 -18.79
C GLU A 303 -30.61 19.66 -20.13
N ASP A 304 -31.44 20.27 -21.03
CA ASP A 304 -31.79 19.74 -22.36
C ASP A 304 -30.57 19.74 -23.34
#